data_d74a89d5a532761d92a3cf8933c8aa2a
#
_entry.id   d74a89d5a532761d92a3cf8933c8aa2a
#
_cell.length_a   1.000
_cell.length_b   1.000
_cell.length_c   1.000
_cell.angle_alpha   90.00
_cell.angle_beta   90.00
_cell.angle_gamma   90.00
#
_symmetry.space_group_name_H-M   'P 1'
#
loop_
_entity.id
_entity.type
_entity.pdbx_description
1 polymer ?
#
loop_
_entity_poly.entity_id
_entity_poly.type
_entity_poly.pdbx_seq_one_letter_code
_entity_poly.pdbx_strand_id
1 'polypeptide(L)'
;YDSFEELLSEYRHQIDLECDEITSAYHHVYFVPSPLMEASLDVQYKNFGIHGTGLSTAVDSLSAIHEIVYQSKQLSLKDLVKIVDEDFEAHPELLHQLRYRTPKMGQNHEWTDSLAKDVLHWFCAALKDRKNEWGGIYRAGTGTAMFYLDHAAEIGASCDGRRKKEPFSANYSPSLYAKIPG
;
A
#
# COMPACT_ATOMS: atom_id res chain seq x y z
N TYR A 1 -16.90 -3.27 -10.22
CA TYR A 1 -16.74 -1.86 -10.57
C TYR A 1 -16.76 -1.73 -12.08
N ASP A 2 -17.62 -0.84 -12.58
CA ASP A 2 -17.82 -0.65 -14.02
C ASP A 2 -16.74 0.24 -14.64
N SER A 3 -16.06 1.05 -13.83
CA SER A 3 -14.94 1.89 -14.24
C SER A 3 -13.75 1.81 -13.28
N PHE A 4 -12.59 2.22 -13.78
CA PHE A 4 -11.38 2.30 -12.95
C PHE A 4 -11.49 3.39 -11.89
N GLU A 5 -12.19 4.47 -12.19
CA GLU A 5 -12.46 5.58 -11.28
C GLU A 5 -13.31 5.13 -10.07
N GLU A 6 -14.30 4.27 -10.31
CA GLU A 6 -15.07 3.65 -9.21
C GLU A 6 -14.18 2.78 -8.33
N LEU A 7 -13.31 1.95 -8.92
CA LEU A 7 -12.36 1.15 -8.18
C LEU A 7 -11.42 2.03 -7.34
N LEU A 8 -10.89 3.11 -7.91
CA LEU A 8 -10.03 4.05 -7.16
C LEU A 8 -10.78 4.76 -6.03
N SER A 9 -12.03 5.14 -6.25
CA SER A 9 -12.87 5.75 -5.23
C SER A 9 -13.08 4.81 -4.04
N GLU A 10 -13.36 3.53 -4.33
CA GLU A 10 -13.50 2.50 -3.30
C GLU A 10 -12.16 2.24 -2.59
N TYR A 11 -11.07 2.13 -3.33
CA TYR A 11 -9.74 1.93 -2.74
C TYR A 11 -9.38 3.08 -1.78
N ARG A 12 -9.68 4.32 -2.15
CA ARG A 12 -9.51 5.48 -1.27
C ARG A 12 -10.40 5.38 -0.03
N HIS A 13 -11.66 4.97 -0.19
CA HIS A 13 -12.56 4.76 0.95
C HIS A 13 -12.05 3.69 1.90
N GLN A 14 -11.48 2.59 1.39
CA GLN A 14 -10.87 1.55 2.21
C GLN A 14 -9.64 2.08 3.00
N ILE A 15 -8.83 2.96 2.41
CA ILE A 15 -7.75 3.63 3.15
C ILE A 15 -8.31 4.44 4.33
N ASP A 16 -9.42 5.17 4.15
CA ASP A 16 -10.06 5.92 5.22
C ASP A 16 -10.56 4.99 6.34
N LEU A 17 -11.20 3.87 6.00
CA LEU A 17 -11.70 2.89 6.96
C LEU A 17 -10.56 2.24 7.75
N GLU A 18 -9.50 1.80 7.09
CA GLU A 18 -8.32 1.24 7.75
C GLU A 18 -7.65 2.25 8.69
N CYS A 19 -7.57 3.51 8.29
CA CYS A 19 -7.07 4.58 9.16
C CYS A 19 -7.97 4.81 10.37
N ASP A 20 -9.30 4.69 10.22
CA ASP A 20 -10.25 4.76 11.33
C ASP A 20 -10.03 3.61 12.32
N GLU A 21 -9.90 2.40 11.81
CA GLU A 21 -9.70 1.21 12.64
C GLU A 21 -8.38 1.27 13.41
N ILE A 22 -7.27 1.57 12.71
CA ILE A 22 -5.95 1.69 13.32
C ILE A 22 -5.94 2.78 14.39
N THR A 23 -6.44 3.97 14.09
CA THR A 23 -6.46 5.08 15.07
C THR A 23 -7.35 4.77 16.25
N SER A 24 -8.50 4.11 16.05
CA SER A 24 -9.37 3.66 17.12
C SER A 24 -8.71 2.62 18.02
N ALA A 25 -7.95 1.69 17.43
CA ALA A 25 -7.19 0.69 18.18
C ALA A 25 -6.13 1.35 19.07
N TYR A 26 -5.46 2.40 18.57
CA TYR A 26 -4.46 3.14 19.36
C TYR A 26 -5.04 3.89 20.55
N HIS A 27 -6.32 4.25 20.58
CA HIS A 27 -6.98 4.81 21.78
C HIS A 27 -6.98 3.88 22.97
N HIS A 28 -6.80 2.59 22.76
CA HIS A 28 -6.77 1.58 23.84
C HIS A 28 -5.34 1.14 24.20
N VAL A 29 -4.34 1.71 23.56
CA VAL A 29 -2.93 1.41 23.84
C VAL A 29 -2.41 2.39 24.88
N TYR A 30 -2.04 1.88 26.05
CA TYR A 30 -1.38 2.70 27.07
C TYR A 30 -0.02 3.16 26.58
N PHE A 31 0.14 4.47 26.45
CA PHE A 31 1.47 5.05 26.31
C PHE A 31 2.17 4.92 27.66
N VAL A 32 3.19 4.08 27.72
CA VAL A 32 4.08 4.00 28.88
C VAL A 32 5.21 5.00 28.65
N PRO A 33 5.16 6.18 29.29
CA PRO A 33 6.22 7.13 29.14
C PRO A 33 7.54 6.53 29.64
N SER A 34 8.62 6.79 28.95
CA SER A 34 9.95 6.53 29.49
C SER A 34 10.35 7.74 30.36
N PRO A 35 10.29 7.65 31.69
CA PRO A 35 10.50 8.80 32.57
C PRO A 35 11.86 9.46 32.36
N LEU A 36 12.89 8.69 32.03
CA LEU A 36 14.23 9.20 31.74
C LEU A 36 14.28 9.94 30.39
N MET A 37 13.59 9.45 29.38
CA MET A 37 13.50 10.15 28.08
C MET A 37 12.66 11.42 28.20
N GLU A 38 11.52 11.38 28.87
CA GLU A 38 10.69 12.56 29.09
C GLU A 38 11.42 13.64 29.89
N ALA A 39 12.15 13.25 30.93
CA ALA A 39 12.94 14.19 31.74
C ALA A 39 14.12 14.82 30.95
N SER A 40 14.65 14.09 29.98
CA SER A 40 15.83 14.56 29.20
C SER A 40 15.47 15.28 27.91
N LEU A 41 14.30 15.06 27.31
CA LEU A 41 13.94 15.55 25.98
C LEU A 41 12.85 16.62 25.97
N ASP A 42 12.24 16.96 27.10
CA ASP A 42 11.12 17.91 27.20
C ASP A 42 10.10 17.68 26.05
N VAL A 43 9.49 16.50 26.04
CA VAL A 43 8.62 16.04 24.95
C VAL A 43 7.37 16.93 24.85
N GLN A 44 7.38 17.86 23.92
CA GLN A 44 6.27 18.79 23.67
C GLN A 44 5.18 18.16 22.81
N TYR A 45 5.52 17.21 21.94
CA TYR A 45 4.61 16.61 20.98
C TYR A 45 4.49 15.11 21.18
N LYS A 46 3.28 14.64 21.43
CA LYS A 46 2.97 13.21 21.60
C LYS A 46 2.33 12.64 20.32
N ASN A 47 3.03 12.79 19.20
CA ASN A 47 2.57 12.33 17.91
C ASN A 47 2.85 10.85 17.72
N PHE A 48 1.94 10.13 17.04
CA PHE A 48 2.14 8.77 16.58
C PHE A 48 2.38 8.73 15.08
N GLY A 49 3.40 7.98 14.65
CA GLY A 49 3.62 7.66 13.25
C GLY A 49 2.86 6.41 12.85
N ILE A 50 2.11 6.48 11.76
CA ILE A 50 1.50 5.32 11.11
C ILE A 50 2.19 5.13 9.78
N HIS A 51 2.79 3.96 9.59
CA HIS A 51 3.57 3.67 8.39
C HIS A 51 2.79 2.78 7.44
N GLY A 52 2.53 3.28 6.23
CA GLY A 52 2.06 2.48 5.12
C GLY A 52 3.22 1.69 4.51
N THR A 53 3.06 0.40 4.36
CA THR A 53 4.03 -0.49 3.70
C THR A 53 3.47 -1.04 2.39
N GLY A 54 4.34 -1.41 1.45
CA GLY A 54 3.92 -2.00 0.19
C GLY A 54 3.35 -1.03 -0.84
N LEU A 55 3.69 0.26 -0.77
CA LEU A 55 3.13 1.29 -1.65
C LEU A 55 3.30 0.93 -3.14
N SER A 56 4.51 0.58 -3.58
CA SER A 56 4.72 0.27 -5.00
C SER A 56 4.03 -1.03 -5.42
N THR A 57 3.90 -2.01 -4.53
CA THR A 57 3.07 -3.20 -4.79
C THR A 57 1.60 -2.83 -5.01
N ALA A 58 1.06 -1.92 -4.21
CA ALA A 58 -0.32 -1.45 -4.37
C ALA A 58 -0.50 -0.64 -5.66
N VAL A 59 0.39 0.29 -5.94
CA VAL A 59 0.36 1.12 -7.15
C VAL A 59 0.55 0.28 -8.41
N ASP A 60 1.49 -0.65 -8.41
CA ASP A 60 1.73 -1.56 -9.53
C ASP A 60 0.54 -2.50 -9.75
N SER A 61 -0.14 -2.93 -8.68
CA SER A 61 -1.38 -3.70 -8.77
C SER A 61 -2.51 -2.89 -9.41
N LEU A 62 -2.71 -1.66 -8.98
CA LEU A 62 -3.71 -0.76 -9.58
C LEU A 62 -3.38 -0.46 -11.05
N SER A 63 -2.10 -0.25 -11.37
CA SER A 63 -1.63 -0.05 -12.74
C SER A 63 -1.90 -1.28 -13.62
N ALA A 64 -1.63 -2.46 -13.11
CA ALA A 64 -1.91 -3.72 -13.81
C ALA A 64 -3.41 -3.94 -14.03
N ILE A 65 -4.24 -3.67 -13.04
CA ILE A 65 -5.70 -3.73 -13.17
C ILE A 65 -6.18 -2.74 -14.24
N HIS A 66 -5.70 -1.50 -14.20
CA HIS A 66 -6.06 -0.50 -15.20
C HIS A 66 -5.73 -0.97 -16.62
N GLU A 67 -4.54 -1.48 -16.84
CA GLU A 67 -4.08 -1.96 -18.15
C GLU A 67 -4.85 -3.18 -18.64
N ILE A 68 -4.95 -4.23 -17.79
CA ILE A 68 -5.47 -5.54 -18.20
C ILE A 68 -7.01 -5.58 -18.24
N VAL A 69 -7.66 -4.91 -17.29
CA VAL A 69 -9.12 -4.96 -17.15
C VAL A 69 -9.80 -3.82 -17.89
N TYR A 70 -9.35 -2.59 -17.68
CA TYR A 70 -10.08 -1.42 -18.17
C TYR A 70 -9.61 -0.91 -19.54
N GLN A 71 -8.31 -0.94 -19.81
CA GLN A 71 -7.79 -0.47 -21.11
C GLN A 71 -7.83 -1.57 -22.16
N SER A 72 -7.08 -2.66 -21.96
CA SER A 72 -6.98 -3.73 -22.96
C SER A 72 -8.17 -4.69 -22.95
N LYS A 73 -8.96 -4.69 -21.88
CA LYS A 73 -10.11 -5.59 -21.67
C LYS A 73 -9.77 -7.08 -21.91
N GLN A 74 -8.55 -7.44 -21.55
CA GLN A 74 -8.02 -8.80 -21.71
C GLN A 74 -8.73 -9.77 -20.76
N LEU A 75 -9.05 -9.33 -19.54
CA LEU A 75 -9.76 -10.09 -18.51
C LEU A 75 -10.81 -9.21 -17.84
N SER A 76 -11.86 -9.85 -17.31
CA SER A 76 -12.72 -9.16 -16.35
C SER A 76 -12.01 -9.01 -15.00
N LEU A 77 -12.40 -8.02 -14.19
CA LEU A 77 -11.85 -7.87 -12.84
C LEU A 77 -12.10 -9.15 -12.00
N LYS A 78 -13.26 -9.76 -12.15
CA LYS A 78 -13.63 -11.01 -11.46
C LYS A 78 -12.70 -12.16 -11.82
N ASP A 79 -12.36 -12.31 -13.10
CA ASP A 79 -11.47 -13.38 -13.55
C ASP A 79 -10.05 -13.13 -13.07
N LEU A 80 -9.58 -11.87 -13.12
CA LEU A 80 -8.27 -11.51 -12.60
C LEU A 80 -8.16 -11.83 -11.11
N VAL A 81 -9.15 -11.43 -10.29
CA VAL A 81 -9.18 -11.73 -8.85
C VAL A 81 -9.10 -13.23 -8.60
N LYS A 82 -9.90 -14.01 -9.34
CA LYS A 82 -9.87 -15.47 -9.22
C LYS A 82 -8.47 -16.06 -9.49
N ILE A 83 -7.82 -15.61 -10.56
CA ILE A 83 -6.45 -16.06 -10.91
C ILE A 83 -5.43 -15.66 -9.82
N VAL A 84 -5.58 -14.47 -9.25
CA VAL A 84 -4.74 -14.01 -8.13
C VAL A 84 -4.96 -14.86 -6.89
N ASP A 85 -6.20 -15.17 -6.53
CA ASP A 85 -6.54 -16.04 -5.40
C ASP A 85 -5.97 -17.46 -5.55
N GLU A 86 -5.91 -17.96 -6.77
CA GLU A 86 -5.29 -19.24 -7.16
C GLU A 86 -3.75 -19.15 -7.27
N ASP A 87 -3.15 -18.03 -6.86
CA ASP A 87 -1.70 -17.80 -6.90
C ASP A 87 -1.05 -17.99 -8.28
N PHE A 88 -1.82 -17.72 -9.34
CA PHE A 88 -1.41 -17.82 -10.74
C PHE A 88 -1.01 -19.24 -11.18
N GLU A 89 -1.39 -20.30 -10.46
CA GLU A 89 -0.89 -21.67 -10.70
C GLU A 89 -1.07 -22.13 -12.16
N ALA A 90 -2.21 -21.83 -12.79
CA ALA A 90 -2.49 -22.19 -14.17
C ALA A 90 -2.17 -21.07 -15.19
N HIS A 91 -1.62 -19.93 -14.76
CA HIS A 91 -1.48 -18.73 -15.57
C HIS A 91 -0.07 -18.11 -15.58
N PRO A 92 1.00 -18.89 -15.92
CA PRO A 92 2.38 -18.40 -15.87
C PRO A 92 2.66 -17.26 -16.86
N GLU A 93 1.95 -17.21 -17.99
CA GLU A 93 2.10 -16.15 -18.98
C GLU A 93 1.52 -14.83 -18.47
N LEU A 94 0.36 -14.87 -17.83
CA LEU A 94 -0.23 -13.70 -17.19
C LEU A 94 0.64 -13.21 -16.04
N LEU A 95 1.14 -14.12 -15.21
CA LEU A 95 2.09 -13.78 -14.14
C LEU A 95 3.31 -13.04 -14.70
N HIS A 96 3.90 -13.54 -15.77
CA HIS A 96 5.03 -12.88 -16.43
C HIS A 96 4.64 -11.50 -16.99
N GLN A 97 3.46 -11.38 -17.60
CA GLN A 97 2.94 -10.12 -18.12
C GLN A 97 2.77 -9.08 -17.01
N LEU A 98 2.13 -9.45 -15.91
CA LEU A 98 1.90 -8.58 -14.75
C LEU A 98 3.22 -8.11 -14.13
N ARG A 99 4.23 -8.99 -14.04
CA ARG A 99 5.54 -8.65 -13.48
C ARG A 99 6.35 -7.71 -14.35
N TYR A 100 6.35 -7.92 -15.67
CA TYR A 100 7.40 -7.35 -16.52
C TYR A 100 6.89 -6.53 -17.70
N ARG A 101 5.58 -6.51 -17.96
CA ARG A 101 5.01 -5.81 -19.12
C ARG A 101 4.00 -4.73 -18.76
N THR A 102 3.49 -4.71 -17.54
CA THR A 102 2.65 -3.60 -17.06
C THR A 102 3.53 -2.49 -16.50
N PRO A 103 3.11 -1.22 -16.62
CA PRO A 103 3.86 -0.09 -16.06
C PRO A 103 4.05 -0.22 -14.55
N LYS A 104 5.23 0.12 -14.06
CA LYS A 104 5.60 0.04 -12.65
C LYS A 104 6.00 1.41 -12.10
N MET A 105 5.73 1.63 -10.82
CA MET A 105 6.20 2.80 -10.08
C MET A 105 7.73 2.87 -10.12
N GLY A 106 8.27 4.06 -10.36
CA GLY A 106 9.71 4.29 -10.38
C GLY A 106 10.40 3.95 -11.71
N GLN A 107 9.64 3.61 -12.75
CA GLN A 107 10.15 3.43 -14.11
C GLN A 107 10.08 4.69 -14.98
N ASN A 108 9.88 5.85 -14.38
CA ASN A 108 9.63 7.12 -15.07
C ASN A 108 8.38 7.05 -15.98
N HIS A 109 7.35 6.35 -15.53
CA HIS A 109 6.06 6.30 -16.19
C HIS A 109 5.12 7.30 -15.50
N GLU A 110 4.87 8.44 -16.16
CA GLU A 110 4.20 9.61 -15.56
C GLU A 110 2.87 9.27 -14.88
N TRP A 111 2.03 8.47 -15.52
CA TRP A 111 0.73 8.11 -14.98
C TRP A 111 0.86 7.24 -13.70
N THR A 112 1.73 6.23 -13.73
CA THR A 112 1.93 5.33 -12.57
C THR A 112 2.60 6.06 -11.41
N ASP A 113 3.57 6.93 -11.70
CA ASP A 113 4.23 7.75 -10.67
C ASP A 113 3.29 8.81 -10.10
N SER A 114 2.34 9.33 -10.91
CA SER A 114 1.27 10.21 -10.41
C SER A 114 0.30 9.46 -9.50
N LEU A 115 -0.10 8.25 -9.88
CA LEU A 115 -0.96 7.39 -9.05
C LEU A 115 -0.30 7.10 -7.67
N ALA A 116 1.03 6.91 -7.63
CA ALA A 116 1.75 6.75 -6.37
C ALA A 116 1.65 7.99 -5.48
N LYS A 117 1.73 9.19 -6.05
CA LYS A 117 1.51 10.44 -5.31
C LYS A 117 0.09 10.53 -4.77
N ASP A 118 -0.90 10.14 -5.58
CA ASP A 118 -2.31 10.19 -5.18
C ASP A 118 -2.58 9.23 -4.02
N VAL A 119 -2.09 8.00 -4.07
CA VAL A 119 -2.23 7.03 -2.98
C VAL A 119 -1.61 7.55 -1.68
N LEU A 120 -0.41 8.16 -1.76
CA LEU A 120 0.21 8.79 -0.60
C LEU A 120 -0.61 9.97 -0.07
N HIS A 121 -1.14 10.81 -0.95
CA HIS A 121 -1.97 11.94 -0.56
C HIS A 121 -3.27 11.48 0.11
N TRP A 122 -3.91 10.41 -0.37
CA TRP A 122 -5.10 9.84 0.27
C TRP A 122 -4.79 9.34 1.67
N PHE A 123 -3.69 8.61 1.84
CA PHE A 123 -3.25 8.16 3.16
C PHE A 123 -2.92 9.33 4.10
N CYS A 124 -2.21 10.33 3.62
CA CYS A 124 -1.94 11.54 4.41
C CYS A 124 -3.23 12.29 4.78
N ALA A 125 -4.18 12.41 3.85
CA ALA A 125 -5.44 13.08 4.07
C ALA A 125 -6.31 12.33 5.10
N ALA A 126 -6.33 11.00 5.02
CA ALA A 126 -7.05 10.14 5.95
C ALA A 126 -6.59 10.32 7.41
N LEU A 127 -5.33 10.65 7.63
CA LEU A 127 -4.77 10.83 8.99
C LEU A 127 -4.70 12.29 9.46
N LYS A 128 -4.85 13.26 8.56
CA LYS A 128 -4.50 14.68 8.78
C LYS A 128 -5.10 15.31 10.02
N ASP A 129 -6.38 15.09 10.29
CA ASP A 129 -7.11 15.77 11.35
C ASP A 129 -7.40 14.87 12.57
N ARG A 130 -6.83 13.67 12.58
CA ARG A 130 -7.01 12.71 13.66
C ARG A 130 -6.08 13.03 14.81
N LYS A 131 -6.64 13.08 16.01
CA LYS A 131 -5.90 13.36 17.26
C LYS A 131 -5.90 12.13 18.14
N ASN A 132 -4.79 11.90 18.82
CA ASN A 132 -4.72 10.89 19.86
C ASN A 132 -5.17 11.45 21.22
N GLU A 133 -5.36 10.57 22.20
CA GLU A 133 -5.82 10.94 23.56
C GLU A 133 -4.83 11.83 24.32
N TRP A 134 -3.59 11.88 23.89
CA TRP A 134 -2.50 12.63 24.51
C TRP A 134 -2.32 14.05 23.96
N GLY A 135 -3.23 14.48 23.09
CA GLY A 135 -3.21 15.80 22.45
C GLY A 135 -2.26 15.90 21.27
N GLY A 136 -1.64 14.81 20.85
CA GLY A 136 -0.85 14.72 19.62
C GLY A 136 -1.70 14.36 18.41
N ILE A 137 -1.04 14.30 17.26
CA ILE A 137 -1.65 13.92 15.98
C ILE A 137 -1.06 12.61 15.46
N TYR A 138 -1.80 11.98 14.55
CA TYR A 138 -1.26 10.88 13.76
C TYR A 138 -0.55 11.42 12.53
N ARG A 139 0.63 10.87 12.22
CA ARG A 139 1.43 11.25 11.07
C ARG A 139 1.59 10.08 10.13
N ALA A 140 1.16 10.27 8.89
CA ALA A 140 1.43 9.32 7.82
C ALA A 140 2.93 9.30 7.50
N GLY A 141 3.47 8.12 7.28
CA GLY A 141 4.82 7.89 6.80
C GLY A 141 4.87 6.67 5.90
N THR A 142 5.92 6.57 5.12
CA THR A 142 6.25 5.37 4.38
C THR A 142 7.50 4.76 5.02
N GLY A 143 7.40 3.54 5.45
CA GLY A 143 8.51 2.88 6.11
C GLY A 143 8.38 1.38 5.99
N THR A 144 9.48 0.68 6.22
CA THR A 144 9.46 -0.76 6.31
C THR A 144 9.69 -1.15 7.76
N ALA A 145 8.64 -1.66 8.40
CA ALA A 145 8.79 -2.31 9.67
C ALA A 145 9.63 -3.59 9.50
N MET A 146 10.40 -3.97 10.50
CA MET A 146 11.21 -5.21 10.46
C MET A 146 10.38 -6.45 10.13
N PHE A 147 9.13 -6.45 10.50
CA PHE A 147 8.18 -7.56 10.33
C PHE A 147 7.48 -7.61 8.98
N TYR A 148 7.87 -6.78 8.00
CA TYR A 148 7.18 -6.78 6.69
C TYR A 148 7.27 -8.12 5.95
N LEU A 149 8.31 -8.90 6.19
CA LEU A 149 8.46 -10.25 5.63
C LEU A 149 7.48 -11.24 6.28
N ASP A 150 7.27 -11.13 7.59
CA ASP A 150 6.30 -11.94 8.32
C ASP A 150 4.89 -11.62 7.83
N HIS A 151 4.56 -10.34 7.68
CA HIS A 151 3.29 -9.91 7.09
C HIS A 151 3.14 -10.41 5.64
N ALA A 152 4.19 -10.33 4.83
CA ALA A 152 4.16 -10.84 3.45
C ALA A 152 3.89 -12.34 3.37
N ALA A 153 4.34 -13.11 4.39
CA ALA A 153 4.10 -14.55 4.47
C ALA A 153 2.61 -14.91 4.67
N GLU A 154 1.84 -14.00 5.26
CA GLU A 154 0.40 -14.18 5.56
C GLU A 154 -0.50 -13.58 4.48
N ILE A 155 0.01 -12.63 3.69
CA ILE A 155 -0.77 -11.95 2.64
C ILE A 155 -0.81 -12.80 1.37
N GLY A 156 -1.99 -12.88 0.74
CA GLY A 156 -2.22 -13.53 -0.54
C GLY A 156 -1.40 -12.92 -1.69
N ALA A 157 -1.55 -13.46 -2.89
CA ALA A 157 -0.95 -12.90 -4.09
C ALA A 157 -1.54 -11.51 -4.42
N SER A 158 -0.90 -10.74 -5.29
CA SER A 158 -1.36 -9.41 -5.70
C SER A 158 -1.30 -9.20 -7.22
N CYS A 159 -2.09 -8.25 -7.71
CA CYS A 159 -2.29 -8.05 -9.15
C CYS A 159 -1.05 -7.51 -9.89
N ASP A 160 0.00 -7.09 -9.18
CA ASP A 160 1.30 -6.74 -9.78
C ASP A 160 2.14 -7.95 -10.20
N GLY A 161 1.63 -9.17 -9.90
CA GLY A 161 2.30 -10.44 -10.14
C GLY A 161 3.09 -10.96 -8.96
N ARG A 162 2.96 -10.40 -7.76
CA ARG A 162 3.52 -10.97 -6.55
C ARG A 162 2.73 -12.22 -6.15
N ARG A 163 3.42 -13.33 -5.93
CA ARG A 163 2.81 -14.57 -5.45
C ARG A 163 2.68 -14.57 -3.92
N LYS A 164 1.90 -15.51 -3.41
CA LYS A 164 1.80 -15.77 -1.95
C LYS A 164 3.18 -15.94 -1.35
N LYS A 165 3.40 -15.34 -0.19
CA LYS A 165 4.65 -15.39 0.59
C LYS A 165 5.84 -14.68 -0.04
N GLU A 166 5.76 -14.18 -1.26
CA GLU A 166 6.81 -13.30 -1.78
C GLU A 166 6.75 -11.95 -1.05
N PRO A 167 7.88 -11.32 -0.77
CA PRO A 167 7.91 -10.01 -0.12
C PRO A 167 7.23 -8.97 -1.01
N PHE A 168 6.53 -8.02 -0.37
CA PHE A 168 6.09 -6.82 -1.06
C PHE A 168 7.15 -5.73 -0.97
N SER A 169 6.95 -4.63 -1.70
CA SER A 169 7.92 -3.53 -1.76
C SER A 169 8.20 -2.90 -0.40
N ALA A 170 9.45 -2.52 -0.22
CA ALA A 170 9.93 -1.89 1.00
C ALA A 170 9.98 -0.36 0.84
N ASN A 171 9.63 0.37 1.87
CA ASN A 171 9.68 1.84 1.90
C ASN A 171 8.97 2.52 0.72
N TYR A 172 9.58 3.57 0.18
CA TYR A 172 9.17 4.26 -1.04
C TYR A 172 10.00 3.80 -2.24
N SER A 173 10.33 2.52 -2.28
CA SER A 173 11.16 1.94 -3.34
C SER A 173 10.30 1.35 -4.45
N PRO A 174 10.79 1.29 -5.69
CA PRO A 174 10.16 0.51 -6.75
C PRO A 174 9.95 -0.95 -6.34
N SER A 175 8.97 -1.62 -6.93
CA SER A 175 8.75 -3.04 -6.69
C SER A 175 9.93 -3.89 -7.19
N LEU A 176 10.02 -5.12 -6.72
CA LEU A 176 11.08 -6.06 -7.11
C LEU A 176 11.11 -6.37 -8.61
N TYR A 177 10.00 -6.10 -9.30
CA TYR A 177 9.85 -6.37 -10.74
C TYR A 177 10.10 -5.14 -11.61
N ALA A 178 10.26 -3.97 -11.01
CA ALA A 178 10.56 -2.75 -11.76
C ALA A 178 11.96 -2.84 -12.38
N LYS A 179 12.04 -2.77 -13.70
CA LYS A 179 13.30 -2.64 -14.41
C LYS A 179 13.67 -1.17 -14.45
N ILE A 180 14.62 -0.78 -13.62
CA ILE A 180 15.15 0.58 -13.63
C ILE A 180 16.29 0.59 -14.64
N PRO A 181 16.24 1.43 -15.68
CA PRO A 181 17.39 1.62 -16.57
C PRO A 181 18.55 2.16 -15.73
N GLY A 182 19.67 1.45 -15.77
CA GLY A 182 20.92 1.83 -15.10
C GLY A 182 21.55 3.07 -15.70
#